data_05c3901074976dac1199ca34b55332f5
#
_entry.id   05c3901074976dac1199ca34b55332f5
#
_cell.length_a   1.000
_cell.length_b   1.000
_cell.length_c   1.000
_cell.angle_alpha   90.00
_cell.angle_beta   90.00
_cell.angle_gamma   90.00
#
_symmetry.space_group_name_H-M   'P 1'
#
loop_
_entity.id
_entity.type
_entity.pdbx_description
1 polymer ?
#
loop_
_entity_poly.entity_id
_entity_poly.type
_entity_poly.pdbx_seq_one_letter_code
_entity_poly.pdbx_strand_id
1 'polypeptide(L)'
;MNKQAKILLQTTIPHTEDDWHVGRFSLLAEHLRSLSDEAGNPLYDVTARDREEEPSGIDPLLSALDESEFDQLWLFAVDAGDGLSPADCAGITRFRKRGGGILSTRDHNDLGSSLCTLGGVGAAHYFHSKQQEPDPSRHSRDDNVTLNIDWPNYHSGANGDFQTIKVIDHELTRRPNGTLIEYLPAHPHEGAVGIPPSVEEASAVAIGTSKTTGRPFNLIIAFENSVDPYGNLCGRAIAESSFHHLVDYNWNPETGCPTFVEEAPGDEYIRTPEKLDDVKHYVANAAAWLTRGD
;
A
#
# COMPACT_ATOMS: atom_id res chain seq x y z
N MET A 1 -1.12 -28.39 -12.38
CA MET A 1 -0.62 -27.62 -11.22
C MET A 1 -0.77 -26.17 -11.61
N ASN A 2 -1.53 -25.37 -10.87
CA ASN A 2 -1.55 -23.94 -11.09
C ASN A 2 -0.14 -23.38 -10.82
N LYS A 3 0.35 -22.54 -11.72
CA LYS A 3 1.64 -21.86 -11.55
C LYS A 3 1.55 -20.98 -10.30
N GLN A 4 2.50 -21.09 -9.38
CA GLN A 4 2.63 -20.23 -8.23
C GLN A 4 2.85 -18.79 -8.71
N ALA A 5 2.05 -17.83 -8.22
CA ALA A 5 2.22 -16.43 -8.61
C ALA A 5 3.43 -15.80 -7.90
N LYS A 6 4.21 -15.00 -8.62
CA LYS A 6 5.42 -14.34 -8.13
C LYS A 6 5.12 -12.91 -7.67
N ILE A 7 5.33 -12.64 -6.39
CA ILE A 7 5.12 -11.32 -5.77
C ILE A 7 6.47 -10.69 -5.45
N LEU A 8 6.66 -9.45 -5.88
CA LEU A 8 7.77 -8.60 -5.46
C LEU A 8 7.28 -7.62 -4.39
N LEU A 9 7.79 -7.74 -3.16
CA LEU A 9 7.67 -6.74 -2.10
C LEU A 9 8.86 -5.79 -2.20
N GLN A 10 8.63 -4.50 -2.40
CA GLN A 10 9.66 -3.53 -2.78
C GLN A 10 9.48 -2.20 -2.03
N THR A 11 10.54 -1.74 -1.34
CA THR A 11 10.59 -0.36 -0.83
C THR A 11 11.13 0.60 -1.89
N THR A 12 10.89 1.90 -1.71
CA THR A 12 11.39 2.93 -2.64
C THR A 12 12.73 3.53 -2.24
N ILE A 13 13.34 3.05 -1.15
CA ILE A 13 14.65 3.50 -0.65
C ILE A 13 15.67 2.36 -0.68
N PRO A 14 16.96 2.66 -0.74
CA PRO A 14 18.02 1.70 -0.46
C PRO A 14 17.99 1.21 0.99
N HIS A 15 18.54 0.02 1.24
CA HIS A 15 18.59 -0.52 2.60
C HIS A 15 19.33 0.42 3.56
N THR A 16 18.62 0.79 4.62
CA THR A 16 19.17 1.57 5.75
C THR A 16 18.66 0.94 7.04
N GLU A 17 19.56 0.55 7.95
CA GLU A 17 19.24 -0.20 9.17
C GLU A 17 18.20 0.52 10.04
N ASP A 18 18.33 1.83 10.21
CA ASP A 18 17.41 2.65 11.00
C ASP A 18 16.40 3.38 10.11
N ASP A 19 15.73 2.64 9.23
CA ASP A 19 14.68 3.17 8.36
C ASP A 19 13.62 2.09 8.07
N TRP A 20 12.62 2.41 7.26
CA TRP A 20 11.55 1.52 6.81
C TRP A 20 12.01 0.61 5.66
N HIS A 21 13.11 -0.12 5.88
CA HIS A 21 13.62 -1.12 4.91
C HIS A 21 12.69 -2.35 4.84
N VAL A 22 12.83 -3.14 3.79
CA VAL A 22 11.93 -4.28 3.49
C VAL A 22 11.86 -5.33 4.60
N GLY A 23 12.91 -5.47 5.42
CA GLY A 23 12.90 -6.37 6.58
C GLY A 23 11.85 -6.03 7.64
N ARG A 24 11.30 -4.80 7.63
CA ARG A 24 10.21 -4.39 8.53
C ARG A 24 8.81 -4.75 7.99
N PHE A 25 8.74 -5.49 6.90
CA PHE A 25 7.54 -6.09 6.31
C PHE A 25 7.62 -7.63 6.34
N SER A 26 8.39 -8.18 7.29
CA SER A 26 8.65 -9.62 7.37
C SER A 26 7.41 -10.44 7.70
N LEU A 27 6.53 -9.95 8.59
CA LEU A 27 5.26 -10.60 8.93
C LEU A 27 4.30 -10.66 7.73
N LEU A 28 4.26 -9.60 6.93
CA LEU A 28 3.52 -9.60 5.66
C LEU A 28 4.06 -10.66 4.70
N ALA A 29 5.40 -10.70 4.51
CA ALA A 29 6.04 -11.66 3.63
C ALA A 29 5.80 -13.11 4.09
N GLU A 30 5.88 -13.37 5.40
CA GLU A 30 5.59 -14.67 6.01
C GLU A 30 4.13 -15.05 5.82
N HIS A 31 3.20 -14.12 6.03
CA HIS A 31 1.78 -14.38 5.82
C HIS A 31 1.50 -14.76 4.37
N LEU A 32 2.00 -14.01 3.38
CA LEU A 32 1.83 -14.31 1.96
C LEU A 32 2.41 -15.69 1.60
N ARG A 33 3.61 -16.04 2.10
CA ARG A 33 4.23 -17.36 1.88
C ARG A 33 3.46 -18.52 2.54
N SER A 34 2.71 -18.25 3.60
CA SER A 34 1.91 -19.27 4.32
C SER A 34 0.62 -19.63 3.58
N LEU A 35 0.17 -18.83 2.63
CA LEU A 35 -1.06 -19.05 1.88
C LEU A 35 -0.90 -20.23 0.91
N SER A 36 -1.84 -21.18 1.00
CA SER A 36 -1.81 -22.42 0.21
C SER A 36 -3.18 -22.76 -0.38
N ASP A 37 -3.19 -23.56 -1.44
CA ASP A 37 -4.40 -24.14 -1.99
C ASP A 37 -4.95 -25.27 -1.11
N GLU A 38 -6.11 -25.82 -1.47
CA GLU A 38 -6.75 -26.94 -0.73
C GLU A 38 -5.88 -28.21 -0.65
N ALA A 39 -4.91 -28.35 -1.56
CA ALA A 39 -3.96 -29.47 -1.57
C ALA A 39 -2.70 -29.19 -0.75
N GLY A 40 -2.57 -27.99 -0.15
CA GLY A 40 -1.42 -27.57 0.64
C GLY A 40 -0.24 -27.04 -0.21
N ASN A 41 -0.43 -26.78 -1.49
CA ASN A 41 0.62 -26.18 -2.31
C ASN A 41 0.67 -24.67 -2.09
N PRO A 42 1.88 -24.06 -1.93
CA PRO A 42 2.00 -22.60 -1.78
C PRO A 42 1.42 -21.87 -2.99
N LEU A 43 0.64 -20.81 -2.73
CA LEU A 43 0.03 -19.97 -3.77
C LEU A 43 1.01 -18.95 -4.34
N TYR A 44 1.95 -18.47 -3.51
CA TYR A 44 2.82 -17.34 -3.85
C TYR A 44 4.30 -17.66 -3.64
N ASP A 45 5.14 -17.19 -4.58
CA ASP A 45 6.59 -17.08 -4.44
C ASP A 45 6.91 -15.61 -4.18
N VAL A 46 7.39 -15.30 -2.95
CA VAL A 46 7.53 -13.92 -2.46
C VAL A 46 8.99 -13.54 -2.36
N THR A 47 9.41 -12.60 -3.20
CA THR A 47 10.69 -11.91 -3.13
C THR A 47 10.51 -10.58 -2.41
N ALA A 48 11.36 -10.29 -1.43
CA ALA A 48 11.35 -9.03 -0.69
C ALA A 48 12.72 -8.34 -0.84
N ARG A 49 12.74 -7.08 -1.27
CA ARG A 49 13.98 -6.31 -1.46
C ARG A 49 13.77 -4.82 -1.23
N ASP A 50 14.83 -4.15 -0.84
CA ASP A 50 14.94 -2.70 -0.88
C ASP A 50 15.33 -2.25 -2.30
N ARG A 51 15.20 -0.96 -2.60
CA ARG A 51 15.64 -0.38 -3.86
C ARG A 51 17.16 -0.50 -4.00
N GLU A 52 17.61 -0.96 -5.15
CA GLU A 52 19.03 -1.12 -5.47
C GLU A 52 19.36 -0.29 -6.71
N GLU A 53 19.72 0.97 -6.48
CA GLU A 53 20.04 1.89 -7.57
C GLU A 53 21.49 1.79 -8.03
N GLU A 54 21.68 1.94 -9.34
CA GLU A 54 22.99 2.19 -9.93
C GLU A 54 23.43 3.66 -9.72
N PRO A 55 24.69 4.02 -10.01
CA PRO A 55 25.15 5.41 -9.94
C PRO A 55 24.35 6.41 -10.78
N SER A 56 23.54 5.91 -11.72
CA SER A 56 22.57 6.69 -12.50
C SER A 56 21.32 7.10 -11.73
N GLY A 57 21.09 6.55 -10.53
CA GLY A 57 19.85 6.68 -9.77
C GLY A 57 18.70 5.80 -10.27
N ILE A 58 18.98 4.84 -11.17
CA ILE A 58 18.00 3.91 -11.73
C ILE A 58 18.14 2.56 -11.06
N ASP A 59 17.03 1.94 -10.67
CA ASP A 59 16.99 0.54 -10.26
C ASP A 59 16.80 -0.35 -11.50
N PRO A 60 17.76 -1.23 -11.83
CA PRO A 60 17.71 -2.06 -13.04
C PRO A 60 16.49 -2.98 -13.09
N LEU A 61 16.06 -3.51 -11.93
CA LEU A 61 14.89 -4.37 -11.88
C LEU A 61 13.60 -3.57 -12.09
N LEU A 62 13.44 -2.44 -11.41
CA LEU A 62 12.21 -1.65 -11.49
C LEU A 62 12.05 -1.00 -12.87
N SER A 63 13.15 -0.52 -13.46
CA SER A 63 13.13 0.09 -14.81
C SER A 63 12.85 -0.90 -15.94
N ALA A 64 13.06 -2.21 -15.70
CA ALA A 64 12.78 -3.32 -16.61
C ALA A 64 11.76 -4.31 -16.04
N LEU A 65 10.89 -3.88 -15.11
CA LEU A 65 9.97 -4.76 -14.42
C LEU A 65 8.97 -5.47 -15.39
N ASP A 66 8.65 -4.82 -16.48
CA ASP A 66 7.83 -5.40 -17.56
C ASP A 66 8.50 -6.59 -18.29
N GLU A 67 9.80 -6.77 -18.16
CA GLU A 67 10.54 -7.90 -18.69
C GLU A 67 10.77 -9.02 -17.64
N SER A 68 10.39 -8.78 -16.40
CA SER A 68 10.58 -9.73 -15.29
C SER A 68 9.54 -10.86 -15.31
N GLU A 69 9.75 -11.86 -14.46
CA GLU A 69 8.79 -12.97 -14.25
C GLU A 69 7.78 -12.71 -13.13
N PHE A 70 7.78 -11.53 -12.52
CA PHE A 70 6.82 -11.20 -11.48
C PHE A 70 5.42 -11.03 -12.06
N ASP A 71 4.43 -11.46 -11.27
CA ASP A 71 3.00 -11.32 -11.56
C ASP A 71 2.44 -10.10 -10.80
N GLN A 72 3.06 -9.74 -9.65
CA GLN A 72 2.63 -8.61 -8.81
C GLN A 72 3.82 -7.80 -8.29
N LEU A 73 3.61 -6.49 -8.13
CA LEU A 73 4.47 -5.57 -7.38
C LEU A 73 3.69 -4.99 -6.20
N TRP A 74 4.21 -5.15 -4.99
CA TRP A 74 3.76 -4.46 -3.78
C TRP A 74 4.80 -3.42 -3.41
N LEU A 75 4.50 -2.16 -3.65
CA LEU A 75 5.43 -1.04 -3.59
C LEU A 75 5.16 -0.19 -2.35
N PHE A 76 6.07 -0.24 -1.40
CA PHE A 76 6.03 0.54 -0.16
C PHE A 76 6.82 1.82 -0.37
N ALA A 77 6.12 2.94 -0.61
CA ALA A 77 6.75 4.23 -0.85
C ALA A 77 7.04 4.93 0.48
N VAL A 78 8.28 4.81 0.89
CA VAL A 78 8.82 5.30 2.17
C VAL A 78 9.84 6.45 1.97
N ASP A 79 10.02 6.91 0.72
CA ASP A 79 10.94 7.97 0.34
C ASP A 79 10.41 9.37 0.66
N ALA A 80 11.31 10.35 0.76
CA ALA A 80 10.97 11.76 0.91
C ALA A 80 10.82 12.52 -0.43
N GLY A 81 10.59 11.79 -1.53
CA GLY A 81 10.42 12.31 -2.89
C GLY A 81 11.60 12.06 -3.83
N ASP A 82 12.62 11.37 -3.35
CA ASP A 82 13.85 10.99 -4.04
C ASP A 82 13.99 9.47 -4.27
N GLY A 83 12.88 8.72 -4.09
CA GLY A 83 12.83 7.28 -4.26
C GLY A 83 12.90 6.85 -5.73
N LEU A 84 11.75 6.62 -6.35
CA LEU A 84 11.70 6.12 -7.73
C LEU A 84 12.20 7.14 -8.75
N SER A 85 13.08 6.72 -9.66
CA SER A 85 13.44 7.49 -10.83
C SER A 85 12.32 7.48 -11.89
N PRO A 86 12.32 8.42 -12.86
CA PRO A 86 11.39 8.37 -13.99
C PRO A 86 11.49 7.08 -14.81
N ALA A 87 12.68 6.45 -14.87
CA ALA A 87 12.89 5.17 -15.57
C ALA A 87 12.23 4.01 -14.80
N ASP A 88 12.35 3.99 -13.46
CA ASP A 88 11.68 3.01 -12.61
C ASP A 88 10.16 3.11 -12.77
N CYS A 89 9.61 4.33 -12.68
CA CYS A 89 8.18 4.57 -12.87
C CYS A 89 7.69 4.14 -14.27
N ALA A 90 8.51 4.36 -15.31
CA ALA A 90 8.18 3.91 -16.65
C ALA A 90 8.14 2.37 -16.76
N GLY A 91 9.10 1.65 -16.17
CA GLY A 91 9.13 0.19 -16.13
C GLY A 91 7.92 -0.38 -15.38
N ILE A 92 7.61 0.16 -14.21
CA ILE A 92 6.43 -0.22 -13.41
C ILE A 92 5.12 0.07 -14.18
N THR A 93 5.04 1.20 -14.87
CA THR A 93 3.87 1.55 -15.70
C THR A 93 3.68 0.54 -16.85
N ARG A 94 4.76 0.13 -17.54
CA ARG A 94 4.70 -0.89 -18.58
C ARG A 94 4.33 -2.27 -18.01
N PHE A 95 4.86 -2.59 -16.81
CA PHE A 95 4.49 -3.81 -16.08
C PHE A 95 2.97 -3.92 -15.88
N ARG A 96 2.31 -2.84 -15.40
CA ARG A 96 0.85 -2.83 -15.28
C ARG A 96 0.17 -2.98 -16.63
N LYS A 97 0.67 -2.31 -17.69
CA LYS A 97 0.11 -2.38 -19.05
C LYS A 97 0.21 -3.77 -19.67
N ARG A 98 1.11 -4.64 -19.20
CA ARG A 98 1.16 -6.04 -19.62
C ARG A 98 0.31 -6.98 -18.75
N GLY A 99 -0.51 -6.43 -17.86
CA GLY A 99 -1.39 -7.20 -16.99
C GLY A 99 -0.85 -7.44 -15.57
N GLY A 100 0.33 -6.91 -15.20
CA GLY A 100 0.89 -7.04 -13.86
C GLY A 100 0.06 -6.33 -12.81
N GLY A 101 -0.18 -6.99 -11.66
CA GLY A 101 -0.91 -6.42 -10.53
C GLY A 101 -0.02 -5.48 -9.71
N ILE A 102 -0.56 -4.35 -9.23
CA ILE A 102 0.20 -3.39 -8.40
C ILE A 102 -0.57 -3.07 -7.11
N LEU A 103 0.10 -3.19 -5.96
CA LEU A 103 -0.29 -2.50 -4.73
C LEU A 103 0.74 -1.42 -4.46
N SER A 104 0.31 -0.18 -4.23
CA SER A 104 1.19 0.93 -3.88
C SER A 104 0.69 1.63 -2.62
N THR A 105 1.62 1.97 -1.75
CA THR A 105 1.34 2.68 -0.50
C THR A 105 2.11 3.98 -0.46
N ARG A 106 1.73 4.85 0.44
CA ARG A 106 2.42 6.11 0.74
C ARG A 106 2.40 6.36 2.24
N ASP A 107 2.70 7.59 2.69
CA ASP A 107 2.51 8.04 4.05
C ASP A 107 2.12 9.53 4.09
N HIS A 108 2.16 10.20 5.24
CA HIS A 108 1.76 11.60 5.42
C HIS A 108 2.58 12.59 4.56
N ASN A 109 2.11 13.82 4.45
CA ASN A 109 2.77 14.94 3.78
C ASN A 109 3.30 14.57 2.38
N ASP A 110 4.60 14.63 2.16
CA ASP A 110 5.26 14.29 0.88
C ASP A 110 5.98 12.93 0.90
N LEU A 111 5.84 12.13 1.96
CA LEU A 111 6.42 10.79 2.00
C LEU A 111 5.78 9.87 0.95
N GLY A 112 6.63 9.25 0.15
CA GLY A 112 6.25 8.44 -1.01
C GLY A 112 6.00 9.27 -2.28
N SER A 113 6.37 10.57 -2.32
CA SER A 113 6.01 11.44 -3.43
C SER A 113 6.75 11.16 -4.75
N SER A 114 7.70 10.24 -4.78
CA SER A 114 8.24 9.68 -6.04
C SER A 114 7.17 8.95 -6.85
N LEU A 115 6.08 8.47 -6.22
CA LEU A 115 4.92 7.87 -6.90
C LEU A 115 4.20 8.83 -7.87
N CYS A 116 4.35 10.15 -7.74
CA CYS A 116 3.70 11.12 -8.64
C CYS A 116 4.01 10.90 -10.12
N THR A 117 5.16 10.30 -10.43
CA THR A 117 5.57 10.01 -11.82
C THR A 117 5.15 8.62 -12.28
N LEU A 118 4.57 7.80 -11.39
CA LEU A 118 4.03 6.50 -11.72
C LEU A 118 2.69 6.64 -12.43
N GLY A 119 2.60 6.17 -13.68
CA GLY A 119 1.39 6.24 -14.48
C GLY A 119 0.22 5.42 -13.90
N GLY A 120 -1.00 5.91 -14.10
CA GLY A 120 -2.22 5.21 -13.67
C GLY A 120 -2.41 5.26 -12.15
N VAL A 121 -1.99 4.24 -11.41
CA VAL A 121 -2.19 4.15 -9.96
C VAL A 121 -1.53 5.28 -9.18
N GLY A 122 -0.42 5.82 -9.66
CA GLY A 122 0.24 6.97 -9.05
C GLY A 122 -0.66 8.21 -8.96
N ALA A 123 -1.59 8.36 -9.89
CA ALA A 123 -2.55 9.48 -9.88
C ALA A 123 -3.55 9.45 -8.70
N ALA A 124 -3.66 8.33 -7.99
CA ALA A 124 -4.49 8.21 -6.79
C ALA A 124 -3.83 8.74 -5.53
N HIS A 125 -2.52 8.98 -5.51
CA HIS A 125 -1.79 9.43 -4.34
C HIS A 125 -1.66 10.95 -4.34
N TYR A 126 -2.14 11.61 -3.28
CA TYR A 126 -2.11 13.06 -3.13
C TYR A 126 -1.08 13.48 -2.08
N PHE A 127 -0.29 14.52 -2.37
CA PHE A 127 0.84 14.99 -1.57
C PHE A 127 0.72 16.49 -1.26
N HIS A 128 1.50 16.95 -0.29
CA HIS A 128 1.49 18.35 0.12
C HIS A 128 1.99 19.28 -0.99
N SER A 129 3.18 19.03 -1.51
CA SER A 129 3.86 19.93 -2.45
C SER A 129 3.64 19.57 -3.92
N LYS A 130 3.15 18.36 -4.22
CA LYS A 130 2.97 17.84 -5.58
C LYS A 130 1.63 17.13 -5.68
N GLN A 131 1.02 17.08 -6.87
CA GLN A 131 -0.19 16.30 -7.14
C GLN A 131 -1.22 16.39 -5.99
N GLN A 132 -1.57 17.61 -5.61
CA GLN A 132 -2.51 17.86 -4.53
C GLN A 132 -3.91 17.31 -4.86
N GLU A 133 -4.67 16.97 -3.81
CA GLU A 133 -6.06 16.57 -3.98
C GLU A 133 -6.86 17.66 -4.72
N PRO A 134 -7.71 17.27 -5.71
CA PRO A 134 -8.50 18.24 -6.48
C PRO A 134 -9.48 19.08 -5.65
N ASP A 135 -9.91 18.59 -4.49
CA ASP A 135 -10.78 19.33 -3.55
C ASP A 135 -9.95 20.14 -2.54
N PRO A 136 -9.85 21.48 -2.70
CA PRO A 136 -9.05 22.32 -1.79
C PRO A 136 -9.59 22.34 -0.35
N SER A 137 -10.87 22.00 -0.13
CA SER A 137 -11.45 21.93 1.22
C SER A 137 -10.81 20.82 2.06
N ARG A 138 -10.13 19.88 1.41
CA ARG A 138 -9.42 18.78 2.05
C ARG A 138 -7.95 19.07 2.35
N HIS A 139 -7.42 20.23 1.90
CA HIS A 139 -6.01 20.65 2.14
C HIS A 139 -5.81 21.23 3.53
N SER A 140 -6.58 20.85 4.50
CA SER A 140 -6.39 21.27 5.90
C SER A 140 -5.75 20.15 6.69
N ARG A 141 -4.88 20.54 7.61
CA ARG A 141 -4.35 19.62 8.62
C ARG A 141 -5.51 18.96 9.36
N ASP A 142 -5.44 17.66 9.52
CA ASP A 142 -6.48 16.86 10.14
C ASP A 142 -6.00 16.15 11.42
N ASP A 143 -4.76 16.38 11.81
CA ASP A 143 -4.20 15.94 13.08
C ASP A 143 -3.96 17.16 14.00
N ASN A 144 -4.50 17.08 15.23
CA ASN A 144 -4.34 18.09 16.26
C ASN A 144 -3.26 17.72 17.29
N VAL A 145 -2.60 16.58 17.12
CA VAL A 145 -1.57 16.04 18.02
C VAL A 145 -0.19 16.42 17.50
N THR A 146 0.12 16.10 16.26
CA THR A 146 1.44 16.33 15.64
C THR A 146 1.40 17.56 14.72
N LEU A 147 1.55 18.73 15.34
CA LEU A 147 1.32 20.03 14.68
C LEU A 147 2.40 20.44 13.66
N ASN A 148 3.53 19.76 13.62
CA ASN A 148 4.64 20.01 12.70
C ASN A 148 4.52 19.23 11.37
N ILE A 149 3.54 18.34 11.26
CA ILE A 149 3.27 17.62 10.00
C ILE A 149 2.13 18.32 9.27
N ASP A 150 2.38 18.71 8.03
CA ASP A 150 1.39 19.33 7.16
C ASP A 150 0.48 18.28 6.50
N TRP A 151 -0.60 18.75 5.88
CA TRP A 151 -1.50 17.93 5.09
C TRP A 151 -0.75 17.23 3.91
N PRO A 152 -1.15 15.97 3.53
CA PRO A 152 -2.12 15.13 4.21
C PRO A 152 -1.52 14.47 5.46
N ASN A 153 -2.28 14.50 6.54
CA ASN A 153 -1.94 13.90 7.82
C ASN A 153 -3.22 13.60 8.60
N TYR A 154 -3.82 12.42 8.37
CA TYR A 154 -5.00 11.97 9.09
C TYR A 154 -4.62 11.08 10.26
N HIS A 155 -5.19 11.32 11.43
CA HIS A 155 -4.87 10.55 12.63
C HIS A 155 -5.93 9.47 12.88
N SER A 156 -5.65 8.21 12.56
CA SER A 156 -6.56 7.08 12.76
C SER A 156 -6.37 6.32 14.08
N GLY A 157 -5.26 6.56 14.77
CA GLY A 157 -4.89 5.94 16.05
C GLY A 157 -3.39 5.75 16.19
N ALA A 158 -2.93 5.15 17.28
CA ALA A 158 -1.52 4.84 17.49
C ALA A 158 -1.08 3.63 16.66
N ASN A 159 0.22 3.53 16.35
CA ASN A 159 0.80 2.29 15.82
C ASN A 159 0.54 1.14 16.78
N GLY A 160 0.19 -0.06 16.30
CA GLY A 160 -0.18 -1.20 17.15
C GLY A 160 -1.63 -1.20 17.65
N ASP A 161 -2.38 -0.13 17.40
CA ASP A 161 -3.84 -0.12 17.52
C ASP A 161 -4.49 -0.47 16.17
N PHE A 162 -5.81 -0.56 16.15
CA PHE A 162 -6.59 -0.66 14.92
C PHE A 162 -7.62 0.46 14.82
N GLN A 163 -7.99 0.77 13.59
CA GLN A 163 -9.09 1.65 13.25
C GLN A 163 -10.30 0.87 12.76
N THR A 164 -11.50 1.31 13.17
CA THR A 164 -12.74 0.81 12.58
C THR A 164 -12.96 1.49 11.24
N ILE A 165 -13.20 0.70 10.20
CA ILE A 165 -13.35 1.17 8.83
C ILE A 165 -14.76 0.99 8.31
N LYS A 166 -15.10 1.78 7.28
CA LYS A 166 -16.30 1.56 6.46
C LYS A 166 -15.84 1.01 5.11
N VAL A 167 -16.44 -0.08 4.68
CA VAL A 167 -16.10 -0.72 3.41
C VAL A 167 -17.32 -0.87 2.53
N ILE A 168 -17.12 -0.89 1.21
CA ILE A 168 -18.13 -1.40 0.27
C ILE A 168 -17.97 -2.91 0.14
N ASP A 169 -19.00 -3.58 -0.36
CA ASP A 169 -18.93 -5.02 -0.70
C ASP A 169 -18.07 -5.21 -1.96
N HIS A 170 -16.83 -5.63 -1.76
CA HIS A 170 -15.83 -5.84 -2.78
C HIS A 170 -15.02 -7.10 -2.47
N GLU A 171 -14.41 -7.75 -3.47
CA GLU A 171 -13.57 -8.94 -3.25
C GLU A 171 -12.45 -8.68 -2.22
N LEU A 172 -11.87 -7.48 -2.21
CA LEU A 172 -10.82 -7.08 -1.26
C LEU A 172 -11.28 -7.05 0.19
N THR A 173 -12.58 -6.83 0.44
CA THR A 173 -13.12 -6.53 1.78
C THR A 173 -13.92 -7.69 2.38
N ARG A 174 -14.01 -8.84 1.71
CA ARG A 174 -14.76 -10.00 2.19
C ARG A 174 -13.90 -10.92 3.04
N ARG A 175 -14.42 -11.34 4.19
CA ARG A 175 -13.89 -12.47 4.96
C ARG A 175 -14.31 -13.81 4.32
N PRO A 176 -13.62 -14.92 4.60
CA PRO A 176 -13.97 -16.24 4.06
C PRO A 176 -15.40 -16.69 4.36
N ASN A 177 -16.00 -16.22 5.46
CA ASN A 177 -17.38 -16.51 5.84
C ASN A 177 -18.42 -15.63 5.12
N GLY A 178 -18.00 -14.74 4.20
CA GLY A 178 -18.85 -13.82 3.44
C GLY A 178 -19.22 -12.51 4.15
N THR A 179 -18.81 -12.31 5.40
CA THR A 179 -18.93 -11.00 6.07
C THR A 179 -17.83 -10.04 5.59
N LEU A 180 -17.98 -8.76 5.86
CA LEU A 180 -16.99 -7.75 5.50
C LEU A 180 -15.99 -7.53 6.63
N ILE A 181 -14.75 -7.15 6.29
CA ILE A 181 -13.75 -6.72 7.27
C ILE A 181 -14.21 -5.42 7.94
N GLU A 182 -13.82 -5.22 9.20
CA GLU A 182 -14.22 -4.09 10.03
C GLU A 182 -13.03 -3.28 10.54
N TYR A 183 -11.84 -3.88 10.50
CA TYR A 183 -10.63 -3.31 11.10
C TYR A 183 -9.45 -3.32 10.15
N LEU A 184 -8.64 -2.25 10.18
CA LEU A 184 -7.29 -2.19 9.65
C LEU A 184 -6.36 -1.62 10.73
N PRO A 185 -5.04 -1.82 10.62
CA PRO A 185 -4.10 -1.15 11.50
C PRO A 185 -4.32 0.35 11.49
N ALA A 186 -4.19 0.99 12.64
CA ALA A 186 -4.22 2.43 12.77
C ALA A 186 -2.82 3.02 12.57
N HIS A 187 -2.79 4.29 12.18
CA HIS A 187 -1.56 5.06 12.10
C HIS A 187 -1.82 6.52 12.51
N PRO A 188 -0.91 7.16 13.27
CA PRO A 188 -1.08 8.56 13.63
C PRO A 188 -1.00 9.52 12.44
N HIS A 189 -0.40 9.10 11.31
CA HIS A 189 -0.06 9.95 10.18
C HIS A 189 -0.46 9.34 8.82
N GLU A 190 -1.75 9.09 8.63
CA GLU A 190 -2.24 8.57 7.35
C GLU A 190 -2.12 9.60 6.23
N GLY A 191 -1.73 9.15 5.06
CA GLY A 191 -1.70 9.96 3.86
C GLY A 191 -3.06 10.12 3.18
N ALA A 192 -3.08 10.71 1.99
CA ALA A 192 -4.30 10.88 1.20
C ALA A 192 -4.24 10.10 -0.12
N VAL A 193 -5.31 9.34 -0.37
CA VAL A 193 -5.57 8.68 -1.64
C VAL A 193 -6.98 8.99 -2.12
N GLY A 194 -7.18 9.00 -3.44
CA GLY A 194 -8.50 9.29 -4.01
C GLY A 194 -8.67 8.76 -5.41
N ILE A 195 -9.91 8.75 -5.89
CA ILE A 195 -10.24 8.31 -7.25
C ILE A 195 -9.78 9.41 -8.22
N PRO A 196 -8.86 9.11 -9.15
CA PRO A 196 -8.45 10.09 -10.15
C PRO A 196 -9.64 10.47 -11.05
N PRO A 197 -9.87 11.75 -11.35
CA PRO A 197 -11.06 12.20 -12.10
C PRO A 197 -11.20 11.60 -13.51
N SER A 198 -10.12 11.09 -14.08
CA SER A 198 -10.09 10.52 -15.43
C SER A 198 -10.17 8.99 -15.47
N VAL A 199 -10.41 8.33 -14.35
CA VAL A 199 -10.41 6.86 -14.24
C VAL A 199 -11.78 6.38 -13.78
N GLU A 200 -12.54 5.77 -14.68
CA GLU A 200 -13.89 5.25 -14.39
C GLU A 200 -13.85 3.91 -13.64
N GLU A 201 -12.76 3.13 -13.80
CA GLU A 201 -12.62 1.79 -13.21
C GLU A 201 -12.07 1.81 -11.78
N ALA A 202 -11.94 2.99 -11.15
CA ALA A 202 -11.47 3.11 -9.78
C ALA A 202 -12.61 3.33 -8.80
N SER A 203 -12.47 2.72 -7.61
CA SER A 203 -13.43 2.87 -6.50
C SER A 203 -12.75 2.95 -5.14
N ALA A 204 -13.32 3.74 -4.21
CA ALA A 204 -12.90 3.75 -2.82
C ALA A 204 -13.55 2.57 -2.10
N VAL A 205 -12.76 1.55 -1.75
CA VAL A 205 -13.28 0.31 -1.16
C VAL A 205 -13.22 0.30 0.37
N ALA A 206 -12.35 1.11 0.96
CA ALA A 206 -12.26 1.30 2.41
C ALA A 206 -12.08 2.77 2.79
N ILE A 207 -12.76 3.20 3.84
CA ILE A 207 -12.78 4.57 4.35
C ILE A 207 -12.53 4.54 5.85
N GLY A 208 -11.53 5.31 6.30
CA GLY A 208 -11.24 5.59 7.70
C GLY A 208 -11.94 6.84 8.21
N THR A 209 -11.75 7.11 9.49
CA THR A 209 -12.23 8.35 10.12
C THR A 209 -11.16 8.86 11.08
N SER A 210 -10.74 10.10 10.89
CA SER A 210 -9.80 10.74 11.79
C SER A 210 -10.34 10.78 13.23
N LYS A 211 -9.56 10.28 14.18
CA LYS A 211 -9.93 10.30 15.62
C LYS A 211 -9.87 11.71 16.21
N THR A 212 -9.12 12.62 15.60
CA THR A 212 -8.96 13.99 16.12
C THR A 212 -10.01 14.96 15.61
N THR A 213 -10.52 14.78 14.40
CA THR A 213 -11.47 15.70 13.76
C THR A 213 -12.80 15.07 13.38
N GLY A 214 -12.90 13.73 13.36
CA GLY A 214 -14.07 13.02 12.86
C GLY A 214 -14.22 13.05 11.33
N ARG A 215 -13.24 13.59 10.60
CA ARG A 215 -13.28 13.69 9.14
C ARG A 215 -13.06 12.31 8.50
N PRO A 216 -13.89 11.89 7.54
CA PRO A 216 -13.63 10.67 6.77
C PRO A 216 -12.50 10.90 5.75
N PHE A 217 -11.71 9.85 5.49
CA PHE A 217 -10.67 9.83 4.46
C PHE A 217 -10.58 8.43 3.84
N ASN A 218 -10.15 8.37 2.57
CA ASN A 218 -10.00 7.09 1.89
C ASN A 218 -8.75 6.38 2.38
N LEU A 219 -8.88 5.08 2.64
CA LEU A 219 -7.78 4.18 3.00
C LEU A 219 -7.30 3.41 1.78
N ILE A 220 -8.23 2.90 0.97
CA ILE A 220 -7.94 1.99 -0.14
C ILE A 220 -8.75 2.41 -1.37
N ILE A 221 -8.04 2.64 -2.47
CA ILE A 221 -8.62 2.80 -3.81
C ILE A 221 -8.26 1.58 -4.64
N ALA A 222 -9.26 0.88 -5.16
CA ALA A 222 -9.10 -0.24 -6.09
C ALA A 222 -9.30 0.22 -7.53
N PHE A 223 -8.46 -0.29 -8.43
CA PHE A 223 -8.54 -0.10 -9.88
C PHE A 223 -8.79 -1.46 -10.53
N GLU A 224 -9.94 -1.65 -11.14
CA GLU A 224 -10.24 -2.84 -11.90
C GLU A 224 -9.37 -2.97 -13.16
N ASN A 225 -9.39 -4.14 -13.78
CA ASN A 225 -8.80 -4.31 -15.10
C ASN A 225 -9.40 -3.32 -16.10
N SER A 226 -8.56 -2.75 -16.93
CA SER A 226 -8.99 -1.86 -18.01
C SER A 226 -8.26 -2.20 -19.31
N VAL A 227 -8.81 -1.78 -20.43
CA VAL A 227 -8.16 -1.92 -21.72
C VAL A 227 -7.77 -0.53 -22.19
N ASP A 228 -6.47 -0.32 -22.43
CA ASP A 228 -5.97 0.96 -22.93
C ASP A 228 -6.43 1.20 -24.39
N PRO A 229 -6.31 2.45 -24.91
CA PRO A 229 -6.71 2.76 -26.29
C PRO A 229 -6.01 1.95 -27.38
N TYR A 230 -4.94 1.24 -27.03
CA TYR A 230 -4.18 0.37 -27.94
C TYR A 230 -4.58 -1.10 -27.84
N GLY A 231 -5.55 -1.43 -26.96
CA GLY A 231 -6.04 -2.80 -26.76
C GLY A 231 -5.20 -3.62 -25.76
N ASN A 232 -4.28 -2.99 -24.99
CA ASN A 232 -3.53 -3.70 -23.97
C ASN A 232 -4.35 -3.82 -22.69
N LEU A 233 -4.35 -4.99 -22.07
CA LEU A 233 -4.94 -5.23 -20.78
C LEU A 233 -4.07 -4.59 -19.68
N CYS A 234 -4.58 -3.59 -18.97
CA CYS A 234 -3.97 -3.04 -17.78
C CYS A 234 -4.37 -3.89 -16.58
N GLY A 235 -3.37 -4.36 -15.82
CA GLY A 235 -3.60 -5.13 -14.60
C GLY A 235 -4.33 -4.33 -13.53
N ARG A 236 -4.94 -5.03 -12.59
CA ARG A 236 -5.56 -4.44 -11.40
C ARG A 236 -4.54 -3.70 -10.55
N ALA A 237 -4.99 -2.67 -9.82
CA ALA A 237 -4.11 -1.97 -8.92
C ALA A 237 -4.83 -1.51 -7.64
N ILE A 238 -4.05 -1.35 -6.57
CA ILE A 238 -4.49 -0.84 -5.27
C ILE A 238 -3.60 0.34 -4.90
N ALA A 239 -4.22 1.44 -4.42
CA ALA A 239 -3.52 2.53 -3.79
C ALA A 239 -3.99 2.66 -2.34
N GLU A 240 -3.05 2.63 -1.39
CA GLU A 240 -3.31 2.76 0.05
C GLU A 240 -2.77 4.06 0.63
N SER A 241 -3.46 4.58 1.66
CA SER A 241 -3.12 5.81 2.35
C SER A 241 -1.84 5.71 3.16
N SER A 242 -1.48 4.50 3.64
CA SER A 242 -0.29 4.30 4.47
C SER A 242 0.33 2.91 4.27
N PHE A 243 1.67 2.84 4.24
CA PHE A 243 2.38 1.57 4.32
C PHE A 243 2.30 0.95 5.74
N HIS A 244 1.93 1.74 6.73
CA HIS A 244 1.78 1.28 8.11
C HIS A 244 0.67 0.23 8.29
N HIS A 245 -0.26 0.10 7.35
CA HIS A 245 -1.20 -1.02 7.37
C HIS A 245 -0.51 -2.39 7.24
N LEU A 246 0.71 -2.43 6.68
CA LEU A 246 1.40 -3.64 6.26
C LEU A 246 2.75 -3.87 6.96
N VAL A 247 3.23 -2.89 7.75
CA VAL A 247 4.53 -2.97 8.44
C VAL A 247 4.41 -3.77 9.74
N ASP A 248 5.47 -4.50 10.08
CA ASP A 248 5.54 -5.40 11.24
C ASP A 248 5.20 -4.69 12.55
N TYR A 249 5.71 -3.46 12.75
CA TYR A 249 5.48 -2.67 13.95
C TYR A 249 3.99 -2.39 14.24
N ASN A 250 3.17 -2.25 13.21
CA ASN A 250 1.72 -2.06 13.37
C ASN A 250 0.97 -3.37 13.62
N TRP A 251 1.54 -4.52 13.21
CA TRP A 251 0.97 -5.84 13.51
C TRP A 251 1.44 -6.40 14.85
N ASN A 252 2.67 -6.05 15.25
CA ASN A 252 3.27 -6.41 16.53
C ASN A 252 4.29 -5.36 16.96
N PRO A 253 3.96 -4.42 17.87
CA PRO A 253 4.89 -3.39 18.32
C PRO A 253 6.21 -3.90 18.93
N GLU A 254 6.27 -5.17 19.37
CA GLU A 254 7.49 -5.78 19.90
C GLU A 254 8.59 -5.99 18.84
N THR A 255 8.24 -5.90 17.55
CA THR A 255 9.23 -5.99 16.45
C THR A 255 10.09 -4.74 16.33
N GLY A 256 9.66 -3.64 16.97
CA GLY A 256 10.38 -2.36 16.96
C GLY A 256 10.19 -1.55 15.68
N CYS A 257 10.58 -0.30 15.72
CA CYS A 257 10.48 0.69 14.64
C CYS A 257 11.80 1.47 14.50
N PRO A 258 11.98 2.28 13.46
CA PRO A 258 13.09 3.23 13.38
C PRO A 258 13.12 4.19 14.58
N THR A 259 14.33 4.62 14.97
CA THR A 259 14.52 5.45 16.18
C THR A 259 13.92 6.84 16.09
N PHE A 260 13.59 7.31 14.89
CA PHE A 260 12.90 8.59 14.67
C PHE A 260 11.38 8.52 14.89
N VAL A 261 10.81 7.33 15.11
CA VAL A 261 9.40 7.16 15.48
C VAL A 261 9.30 7.36 16.99
N GLU A 262 8.86 8.55 17.40
CA GLU A 262 8.84 8.96 18.83
C GLU A 262 7.51 8.65 19.53
N GLU A 263 6.43 8.42 18.77
CA GLU A 263 5.11 8.14 19.32
C GLU A 263 5.06 6.75 19.95
N ALA A 264 4.59 6.69 21.19
CA ALA A 264 4.41 5.43 21.88
C ALA A 264 3.36 4.57 21.15
N PRO A 265 3.62 3.27 20.94
CA PRO A 265 2.64 2.39 20.33
C PRO A 265 1.45 2.16 21.24
N GLY A 266 0.30 1.85 20.64
CA GLY A 266 -0.83 1.26 21.32
C GLY A 266 -0.63 -0.23 21.58
N ASP A 267 -1.63 -0.87 22.17
CA ASP A 267 -1.61 -2.28 22.55
C ASP A 267 -2.89 -3.04 22.17
N GLU A 268 -3.74 -2.45 21.31
CA GLU A 268 -5.05 -3.04 21.00
C GLU A 268 -4.92 -4.38 20.28
N TYR A 269 -3.95 -4.57 19.38
CA TYR A 269 -3.70 -5.88 18.76
C TYR A 269 -3.16 -6.93 19.75
N ILE A 270 -2.44 -6.51 20.79
CA ILE A 270 -2.01 -7.42 21.85
C ILE A 270 -3.21 -7.87 22.68
N ARG A 271 -4.14 -6.96 22.98
CA ARG A 271 -5.34 -7.24 23.80
C ARG A 271 -6.45 -7.96 23.02
N THR A 272 -6.53 -7.76 21.71
CA THR A 272 -7.57 -8.30 20.82
C THR A 272 -6.96 -8.81 19.52
N PRO A 273 -6.08 -9.84 19.57
CA PRO A 273 -5.30 -10.30 18.41
C PRO A 273 -6.16 -10.83 17.27
N GLU A 274 -7.40 -11.25 17.53
CA GLU A 274 -8.35 -11.70 16.52
C GLU A 274 -8.73 -10.60 15.50
N LYS A 275 -8.57 -9.33 15.84
CA LYS A 275 -8.81 -8.21 14.90
C LYS A 275 -7.74 -8.09 13.85
N LEU A 276 -6.54 -8.64 14.10
CA LEU A 276 -5.48 -8.73 13.09
C LEU A 276 -5.87 -9.65 11.91
N ASP A 277 -6.83 -10.55 12.13
CA ASP A 277 -7.30 -11.42 11.06
C ASP A 277 -7.93 -10.63 9.91
N ASP A 278 -8.49 -9.45 10.16
CA ASP A 278 -9.07 -8.61 9.11
C ASP A 278 -8.02 -8.10 8.13
N VAL A 279 -6.87 -7.61 8.61
CA VAL A 279 -5.79 -7.21 7.70
C VAL A 279 -5.18 -8.41 6.98
N LYS A 280 -5.09 -9.58 7.64
CA LYS A 280 -4.63 -10.82 7.00
C LYS A 280 -5.58 -11.27 5.91
N HIS A 281 -6.90 -11.18 6.12
CA HIS A 281 -7.90 -11.45 5.09
C HIS A 281 -7.77 -10.45 3.92
N TYR A 282 -7.62 -9.16 4.22
CA TYR A 282 -7.39 -8.14 3.20
C TYR A 282 -6.14 -8.45 2.36
N VAL A 283 -5.01 -8.78 3.00
CA VAL A 283 -3.76 -9.15 2.31
C VAL A 283 -3.94 -10.38 1.42
N ALA A 284 -4.60 -11.43 1.92
CA ALA A 284 -4.88 -12.64 1.13
C ALA A 284 -5.77 -12.33 -0.07
N ASN A 285 -6.82 -11.52 0.13
CA ASN A 285 -7.71 -11.08 -0.93
C ASN A 285 -6.97 -10.21 -1.96
N ALA A 286 -6.12 -9.28 -1.53
CA ALA A 286 -5.33 -8.42 -2.40
C ALA A 286 -4.40 -9.25 -3.29
N ALA A 287 -3.68 -10.21 -2.71
CA ALA A 287 -2.81 -11.10 -3.47
C ALA A 287 -3.60 -11.95 -4.49
N ALA A 288 -4.76 -12.49 -4.11
CA ALA A 288 -5.60 -13.25 -5.02
C ALA A 288 -6.19 -12.36 -6.14
N TRP A 289 -6.66 -11.17 -5.80
CA TRP A 289 -7.31 -10.24 -6.71
C TRP A 289 -6.34 -9.64 -7.73
N LEU A 290 -5.12 -9.29 -7.30
CA LEU A 290 -4.07 -8.77 -8.16
C LEU A 290 -3.47 -9.82 -9.12
N THR A 291 -3.61 -11.12 -8.81
CA THR A 291 -3.14 -12.22 -9.68
C THR A 291 -4.07 -12.46 -10.86
N ARG A 292 -5.36 -12.17 -10.74
CA ARG A 292 -6.37 -12.48 -11.77
C ARG A 292 -6.21 -11.57 -12.99
N GLY A 293 -5.52 -12.06 -13.99
CA GLY A 293 -5.52 -11.52 -15.33
C GLY A 293 -6.53 -12.27 -16.21
N ASP A 294 -7.83 -12.01 -16.03
CA ASP A 294 -8.89 -12.46 -16.93
C ASP A 294 -9.58 -11.26 -17.59
#